data_81a5553f84390b7ab8391458c3345e91
#
_entry.id   81a5553f84390b7ab8391458c3345e91
#
_cell.length_a   1.000
_cell.length_b   1.000
_cell.length_c   1.000
_cell.angle_alpha   90.00
_cell.angle_beta   90.00
_cell.angle_gamma   90.00
#
_symmetry.space_group_name_H-M   'P 1'
#
loop_
_entity.id
_entity.type
_entity.pdbx_description
1 polymer ?
#
loop_
_entity_poly.entity_id
_entity_poly.type
_entity_poly.pdbx_seq_one_letter_code
_entity_poly.pdbx_strand_id
1 'polypeptide(L)'
;MRDKLSSALRASAKGSGWTARRDLLTRRVDNSVLAIHPRRGAPDIFEFRAKPLAWDDLLWSTLQIDGNEKLPASFRFTGAFTCDTPALDHMDFVRTSSPEALASQMLSFARNCHGKPALWKDYDLNDVIAAEPRHEPYRYHQTCVLDRICAGDRQAAQMICSDVLAGALDCRITLSAIDKQMPLDATGRRPSLNFFELAKIWLSRN
;
A
#
# COMPACT_ATOMS: atom_id res chain seq x y z
N MET A 1 25.60 -6.90 3.55
CA MET A 1 24.61 -7.19 4.62
C MET A 1 23.23 -7.52 4.06
N ARG A 2 22.65 -6.75 3.14
CA ARG A 2 21.30 -7.01 2.54
C ARG A 2 21.16 -8.39 1.90
N ASP A 3 22.13 -8.87 1.13
CA ASP A 3 22.04 -10.17 0.46
C ASP A 3 22.03 -11.35 1.45
N LYS A 4 22.79 -11.24 2.55
CA LYS A 4 22.80 -12.25 3.61
C LYS A 4 21.46 -12.31 4.34
N LEU A 5 20.87 -11.14 4.69
CA LEU A 5 19.55 -11.09 5.29
C LEU A 5 18.48 -11.65 4.35
N SER A 6 18.51 -11.30 3.07
CA SER A 6 17.56 -11.83 2.07
C SER A 6 17.63 -13.37 1.98
N SER A 7 18.82 -13.94 2.06
CA SER A 7 19.01 -15.40 2.06
C SER A 7 18.47 -16.04 3.35
N ALA A 8 18.80 -15.46 4.51
CA ALA A 8 18.31 -15.91 5.80
C ALA A 8 16.78 -15.83 5.92
N LEU A 9 16.17 -14.73 5.43
CA LEU A 9 14.72 -14.57 5.40
C LEU A 9 14.04 -15.64 4.53
N ARG A 10 14.58 -15.93 3.34
CA ARG A 10 14.03 -17.00 2.49
C ARG A 10 14.11 -18.37 3.16
N ALA A 11 15.22 -18.67 3.83
CA ALA A 11 15.37 -19.92 4.56
C ALA A 11 14.37 -20.02 5.72
N SER A 12 14.25 -18.97 6.54
CA SER A 12 13.33 -18.90 7.69
C SER A 12 11.86 -18.91 7.27
N ALA A 13 11.53 -18.30 6.16
CA ALA A 13 10.15 -18.23 5.68
C ALA A 13 9.65 -19.55 5.07
N LYS A 14 10.55 -20.48 4.72
CA LYS A 14 10.17 -21.76 4.12
C LYS A 14 9.20 -22.53 5.02
N GLY A 15 8.05 -22.91 4.48
CA GLY A 15 7.00 -23.66 5.21
C GLY A 15 6.20 -22.83 6.22
N SER A 16 6.46 -21.53 6.38
CA SER A 16 5.79 -20.66 7.35
C SER A 16 4.48 -20.04 6.84
N GLY A 17 4.21 -20.15 5.54
CA GLY A 17 3.11 -19.42 4.87
C GLY A 17 3.46 -17.96 4.53
N TRP A 18 4.66 -17.49 4.86
CA TRP A 18 5.21 -16.21 4.44
C TRP A 18 6.15 -16.37 3.25
N THR A 19 6.18 -15.37 2.38
CA THR A 19 7.10 -15.30 1.24
C THR A 19 8.09 -14.20 1.48
N ALA A 20 9.40 -14.51 1.34
CA ALA A 20 10.47 -13.53 1.48
C ALA A 20 10.99 -13.08 0.11
N ARG A 21 11.07 -11.77 -0.10
CA ARG A 21 11.69 -11.16 -1.28
C ARG A 21 12.56 -9.97 -0.85
N ARG A 22 13.87 -10.06 -1.02
CA ARG A 22 14.84 -9.12 -0.46
C ARG A 22 14.68 -9.04 1.07
N ASP A 23 14.39 -7.85 1.61
CA ASP A 23 14.17 -7.53 3.02
C ASP A 23 12.67 -7.43 3.40
N LEU A 24 11.80 -7.93 2.55
CA LEU A 24 10.35 -7.91 2.69
C LEU A 24 9.81 -9.32 2.93
N LEU A 25 8.98 -9.49 3.96
CA LEU A 25 8.11 -10.65 4.14
C LEU A 25 6.70 -10.26 3.73
N THR A 26 6.03 -11.12 2.95
CA THR A 26 4.62 -10.93 2.58
C THR A 26 3.82 -12.20 2.79
N ARG A 27 2.55 -12.04 3.11
CA ARG A 27 1.58 -13.13 3.18
C ARG A 27 0.22 -12.65 2.66
N ARG A 28 -0.38 -13.43 1.77
CA ARG A 28 -1.76 -13.23 1.37
C ARG A 28 -2.67 -13.98 2.34
N VAL A 29 -3.69 -13.32 2.85
CA VAL A 29 -4.69 -13.88 3.76
C VAL A 29 -6.05 -13.35 3.32
N ASP A 30 -6.94 -14.24 2.93
CA ASP A 30 -8.25 -13.87 2.37
C ASP A 30 -8.11 -12.82 1.24
N ASN A 31 -8.77 -11.70 1.39
CA ASN A 31 -8.73 -10.57 0.46
C ASN A 31 -7.71 -9.49 0.85
N SER A 32 -6.77 -9.81 1.73
CA SER A 32 -5.75 -8.88 2.21
C SER A 32 -4.34 -9.38 1.91
N VAL A 33 -3.40 -8.47 1.88
CA VAL A 33 -1.98 -8.77 1.86
C VAL A 33 -1.31 -8.09 3.05
N LEU A 34 -0.54 -8.89 3.78
CA LEU A 34 0.23 -8.48 4.96
C LEU A 34 1.70 -8.35 4.55
N ALA A 35 2.40 -7.39 5.14
CA ALA A 35 3.82 -7.18 4.89
C ALA A 35 4.59 -6.81 6.15
N ILE A 36 5.82 -7.29 6.25
CA ILE A 36 6.83 -6.78 7.17
C ILE A 36 7.98 -6.24 6.32
N HIS A 37 8.33 -5.00 6.52
CA HIS A 37 9.47 -4.39 5.81
C HIS A 37 10.20 -3.36 6.69
N PRO A 38 11.47 -3.04 6.39
CA PRO A 38 12.18 -1.99 7.08
C PRO A 38 11.49 -0.64 6.88
N ARG A 39 11.42 0.18 7.93
CA ARG A 39 10.95 1.56 7.85
C ARG A 39 11.89 2.37 6.93
N ARG A 40 11.30 3.14 6.03
CA ARG A 40 12.07 4.04 5.17
C ARG A 40 12.75 5.13 6.03
N GLY A 41 14.06 5.27 5.91
CA GLY A 41 14.86 6.23 6.69
C GLY A 41 15.22 5.77 8.11
N ALA A 42 14.69 4.65 8.58
CA ALA A 42 15.02 4.05 9.88
C ALA A 42 15.14 2.53 9.73
N PRO A 43 16.25 2.03 9.15
CA PRO A 43 16.39 0.61 8.80
C PRO A 43 16.47 -0.33 10.00
N ASP A 44 16.50 0.20 11.21
CA ASP A 44 16.49 -0.55 12.47
C ASP A 44 15.06 -0.80 12.99
N ILE A 45 14.06 -0.35 12.27
CA ILE A 45 12.65 -0.53 12.61
C ILE A 45 11.99 -1.33 11.50
N PHE A 46 11.34 -2.43 11.85
CA PHE A 46 10.43 -3.14 10.96
C PHE A 46 9.00 -2.70 11.21
N GLU A 47 8.27 -2.49 10.14
CA GLU A 47 6.86 -2.14 10.17
C GLU A 47 6.01 -3.31 9.68
N PHE A 48 4.93 -3.55 10.40
CA PHE A 48 3.84 -4.38 9.93
C PHE A 48 2.82 -3.50 9.23
N ARG A 49 2.49 -3.87 8.00
CA ARG A 49 1.48 -3.20 7.20
C ARG A 49 0.50 -4.23 6.63
N ALA A 50 -0.73 -3.82 6.47
CA ALA A 50 -1.75 -4.63 5.82
C ALA A 50 -2.59 -3.75 4.91
N LYS A 51 -3.09 -4.33 3.82
CA LYS A 51 -4.07 -3.67 2.98
C LYS A 51 -4.96 -4.67 2.26
N PRO A 52 -6.23 -4.31 2.02
CA PRO A 52 -7.10 -5.05 1.12
C PRO A 52 -6.51 -5.11 -0.29
N LEU A 53 -6.63 -6.24 -0.95
CA LEU A 53 -6.23 -6.39 -2.37
C LEU A 53 -7.01 -5.43 -3.26
N ALA A 54 -8.28 -5.19 -2.91
CA ALA A 54 -9.19 -4.34 -3.67
C ALA A 54 -8.67 -2.91 -3.87
N TRP A 55 -7.87 -2.37 -2.94
CA TRP A 55 -7.34 -1.02 -3.10
C TRP A 55 -6.40 -0.90 -4.30
N ASP A 56 -5.43 -1.82 -4.43
CA ASP A 56 -4.53 -1.79 -5.59
C ASP A 56 -5.26 -2.19 -6.87
N ASP A 57 -6.19 -3.16 -6.80
CA ASP A 57 -6.96 -3.60 -7.97
C ASP A 57 -7.82 -2.46 -8.52
N LEU A 58 -8.46 -1.68 -7.64
CA LEU A 58 -9.23 -0.50 -8.00
C LEU A 58 -8.32 0.63 -8.52
N LEU A 59 -7.15 0.84 -7.89
CA LEU A 59 -6.16 1.81 -8.37
C LEU A 59 -5.74 1.50 -9.81
N TRP A 60 -5.38 0.23 -10.08
CA TRP A 60 -4.97 -0.18 -11.42
C TRP A 60 -6.10 -0.05 -12.43
N SER A 61 -7.31 -0.42 -12.04
CA SER A 61 -8.50 -0.20 -12.88
C SER A 61 -8.72 1.28 -13.19
N THR A 62 -8.61 2.16 -12.18
CA THR A 62 -8.76 3.61 -12.34
C THR A 62 -7.68 4.20 -13.26
N LEU A 63 -6.44 3.72 -13.13
CA LEU A 63 -5.31 4.14 -13.96
C LEU A 63 -5.22 3.39 -15.29
N GLN A 64 -6.14 2.46 -15.57
CA GLN A 64 -6.16 1.61 -16.76
C GLN A 64 -4.86 0.81 -16.96
N ILE A 65 -4.31 0.29 -15.86
CA ILE A 65 -3.11 -0.55 -15.83
C ILE A 65 -3.54 -2.02 -15.76
N ASP A 66 -3.28 -2.78 -16.81
CA ASP A 66 -3.63 -4.19 -16.90
C ASP A 66 -2.47 -5.10 -16.43
N GLY A 67 -2.82 -6.24 -15.85
CA GLY A 67 -1.88 -7.33 -15.57
C GLY A 67 -1.18 -7.27 -14.21
N ASN A 68 -1.26 -6.16 -13.48
CA ASN A 68 -0.62 -6.01 -12.17
C ASN A 68 -1.21 -6.94 -11.10
N GLU A 69 -2.48 -7.31 -11.24
CA GLU A 69 -3.17 -8.25 -10.35
C GLU A 69 -2.54 -9.66 -10.35
N LYS A 70 -1.82 -10.01 -11.42
CA LYS A 70 -1.09 -11.29 -11.59
C LYS A 70 0.29 -11.29 -10.96
N LEU A 71 0.78 -10.12 -10.54
CA LEU A 71 2.12 -9.98 -9.96
C LEU A 71 2.16 -10.53 -8.52
N PRO A 72 3.34 -10.92 -8.02
CA PRO A 72 3.50 -11.42 -6.66
C PRO A 72 2.99 -10.44 -5.61
N ALA A 73 2.50 -10.94 -4.46
CA ALA A 73 2.00 -10.11 -3.36
C ALA A 73 2.99 -9.03 -2.89
N SER A 74 4.29 -9.30 -2.96
CA SER A 74 5.34 -8.34 -2.66
C SER A 74 5.31 -7.09 -3.54
N PHE A 75 4.81 -7.21 -4.78
CA PHE A 75 4.70 -6.08 -5.70
C PHE A 75 3.76 -5.00 -5.16
N ARG A 76 2.72 -5.40 -4.42
CA ARG A 76 1.76 -4.46 -3.83
C ARG A 76 2.37 -3.51 -2.79
N PHE A 77 3.59 -3.81 -2.29
CA PHE A 77 4.32 -2.93 -1.37
C PHE A 77 5.60 -2.32 -1.96
N THR A 78 6.08 -2.84 -3.10
CA THR A 78 7.36 -2.41 -3.70
C THR A 78 7.24 -1.98 -5.15
N GLY A 79 6.09 -2.19 -5.76
CA GLY A 79 5.83 -1.85 -7.16
C GLY A 79 5.50 -0.37 -7.36
N ALA A 80 5.62 0.08 -8.60
CA ALA A 80 5.05 1.34 -9.01
C ALA A 80 3.51 1.23 -9.07
N PHE A 81 2.83 2.35 -8.85
CA PHE A 81 1.37 2.42 -8.90
C PHE A 81 0.71 1.46 -7.91
N THR A 82 1.13 1.51 -6.66
CA THR A 82 0.52 0.76 -5.55
C THR A 82 0.10 1.72 -4.45
N CYS A 83 -0.97 1.37 -3.72
CA CYS A 83 -1.46 2.16 -2.61
C CYS A 83 -0.43 2.19 -1.47
N ASP A 84 -0.17 3.35 -0.94
CA ASP A 84 0.59 3.48 0.31
C ASP A 84 -0.32 3.19 1.51
N THR A 85 0.20 2.56 2.55
CA THR A 85 -0.55 2.25 3.77
C THR A 85 0.26 2.64 5.00
N PRO A 86 -0.40 3.09 6.08
CA PRO A 86 0.30 3.36 7.34
C PRO A 86 0.83 2.07 7.96
N ALA A 87 1.77 2.20 8.89
CA ALA A 87 2.19 1.09 9.74
C ALA A 87 1.12 0.81 10.80
N LEU A 88 0.73 -0.45 10.93
CA LEU A 88 -0.24 -0.90 11.94
C LEU A 88 0.45 -1.32 13.24
N ASP A 89 1.71 -1.72 13.16
CA ASP A 89 2.57 -2.08 14.29
C ASP A 89 4.03 -1.96 13.85
N HIS A 90 4.95 -1.89 14.80
CA HIS A 90 6.38 -1.84 14.52
C HIS A 90 7.20 -2.58 15.56
N MET A 91 8.41 -2.95 15.18
CA MET A 91 9.38 -3.62 16.03
C MET A 91 10.77 -3.02 15.80
N ASP A 92 11.39 -2.58 16.88
CA ASP A 92 12.80 -2.20 16.89
C ASP A 92 13.67 -3.47 16.94
N PHE A 93 14.81 -3.44 16.29
CA PHE A 93 15.78 -4.51 16.38
C PHE A 93 17.22 -4.03 16.60
N VAL A 94 18.03 -4.90 17.15
CA VAL A 94 19.42 -4.57 17.47
C VAL A 94 20.31 -4.82 16.25
N ARG A 95 21.00 -3.79 15.78
CA ARG A 95 21.92 -3.83 14.60
C ARG A 95 23.01 -4.88 14.66
N THR A 96 23.36 -5.34 15.88
CA THR A 96 24.41 -6.33 16.09
C THR A 96 23.93 -7.76 15.89
N SER A 97 22.64 -7.97 15.59
CA SER A 97 22.10 -9.31 15.34
C SER A 97 22.66 -9.92 14.04
N SER A 98 22.93 -11.21 14.04
CA SER A 98 23.26 -11.91 12.80
C SER A 98 22.08 -11.85 11.81
N PRO A 99 22.30 -12.01 10.50
CA PRO A 99 21.24 -12.08 9.52
C PRO A 99 20.18 -13.14 9.84
N GLU A 100 20.60 -14.26 10.39
CA GLU A 100 19.73 -15.38 10.79
C GLU A 100 18.88 -15.02 12.02
N ALA A 101 19.48 -14.40 13.03
CA ALA A 101 18.78 -13.92 14.22
C ALA A 101 17.74 -12.84 13.83
N LEU A 102 18.14 -11.93 12.96
CA LEU A 102 17.25 -10.88 12.46
C LEU A 102 16.08 -11.46 11.64
N ALA A 103 16.35 -12.42 10.75
CA ALA A 103 15.32 -13.11 9.98
C ALA A 103 14.32 -13.85 10.88
N SER A 104 14.82 -14.49 11.96
CA SER A 104 13.98 -15.16 12.95
C SER A 104 13.10 -14.18 13.71
N GLN A 105 13.63 -13.03 14.12
CA GLN A 105 12.88 -11.97 14.80
C GLN A 105 11.79 -11.39 13.89
N MET A 106 12.12 -11.09 12.64
CA MET A 106 11.13 -10.61 11.66
C MET A 106 10.00 -11.62 11.46
N LEU A 107 10.32 -12.90 11.32
CA LEU A 107 9.30 -13.93 11.13
C LEU A 107 8.44 -14.12 12.39
N SER A 108 9.03 -14.03 13.58
CA SER A 108 8.30 -14.06 14.85
C SER A 108 7.34 -12.89 14.97
N PHE A 109 7.80 -11.67 14.67
CA PHE A 109 6.97 -10.47 14.63
C PHE A 109 5.83 -10.62 13.61
N ALA A 110 6.13 -11.10 12.42
CA ALA A 110 5.14 -11.35 11.37
C ALA A 110 4.03 -12.32 11.83
N ARG A 111 4.41 -13.41 12.51
CA ARG A 111 3.46 -14.38 13.07
C ARG A 111 2.61 -13.78 14.18
N ASN A 112 3.22 -12.99 15.07
CA ASN A 112 2.52 -12.31 16.14
C ASN A 112 1.46 -11.34 15.61
N CYS A 113 1.82 -10.47 14.66
CA CYS A 113 0.87 -9.55 14.02
C CYS A 113 -0.23 -10.28 13.25
N HIS A 114 0.11 -11.32 12.50
CA HIS A 114 -0.88 -12.15 11.81
C HIS A 114 -1.86 -12.82 12.78
N GLY A 115 -1.40 -13.25 13.95
CA GLY A 115 -2.22 -13.84 15.01
C GLY A 115 -3.19 -12.88 15.69
N LYS A 116 -3.18 -11.59 15.34
CA LYS A 116 -4.05 -10.53 15.88
C LYS A 116 -4.96 -9.98 14.78
N PRO A 117 -6.04 -10.67 14.37
CA PRO A 117 -6.90 -10.24 13.25
C PRO A 117 -7.45 -8.82 13.42
N ALA A 118 -7.82 -8.42 14.63
CA ALA A 118 -8.30 -7.06 14.91
C ALA A 118 -7.30 -5.96 14.52
N LEU A 119 -6.00 -6.26 14.46
CA LEU A 119 -4.96 -5.32 14.05
C LEU A 119 -5.01 -4.99 12.55
N TRP A 120 -5.49 -5.91 11.70
CA TRP A 120 -5.32 -5.79 10.26
C TRP A 120 -6.58 -6.11 9.42
N LYS A 121 -7.66 -6.65 10.03
CA LYS A 121 -8.91 -6.91 9.31
C LYS A 121 -9.87 -5.75 9.35
N ASP A 122 -10.02 -5.15 10.52
CA ASP A 122 -11.13 -4.23 10.83
C ASP A 122 -10.62 -2.86 11.33
N TYR A 123 -9.41 -2.46 10.95
CA TYR A 123 -8.89 -1.15 11.34
C TYR A 123 -9.56 -0.02 10.53
N ASP A 124 -9.85 1.09 11.18
CA ASP A 124 -10.22 2.33 10.48
C ASP A 124 -8.93 3.01 9.99
N LEU A 125 -8.85 3.22 8.67
CA LEU A 125 -7.68 3.83 8.04
C LEU A 125 -7.43 5.25 8.57
N ASN A 126 -8.49 6.04 8.83
CA ASN A 126 -8.34 7.41 9.33
C ASN A 126 -7.81 7.42 10.76
N ASP A 127 -8.29 6.51 11.62
CA ASP A 127 -7.82 6.38 13.00
C ASP A 127 -6.34 6.01 13.03
N VAL A 128 -5.92 5.08 12.18
CA VAL A 128 -4.50 4.68 12.08
C VAL A 128 -3.63 5.84 11.58
N ILE A 129 -4.08 6.55 10.55
CA ILE A 129 -3.36 7.73 10.05
C ILE A 129 -3.26 8.79 11.13
N ALA A 130 -4.34 9.07 11.88
CA ALA A 130 -4.34 10.06 12.95
C ALA A 130 -3.43 9.66 14.13
N ALA A 131 -3.32 8.38 14.43
CA ALA A 131 -2.50 7.86 15.51
C ALA A 131 -1.00 7.74 15.16
N GLU A 132 -0.63 7.77 13.88
CA GLU A 132 0.77 7.63 13.46
C GLU A 132 1.58 8.89 13.81
N PRO A 133 2.60 8.84 14.69
CA PRO A 133 3.29 10.05 15.21
C PRO A 133 4.01 10.90 14.15
N ARG A 134 4.22 10.35 12.97
CA ARG A 134 4.93 10.98 11.84
C ARG A 134 4.15 10.85 10.54
N HIS A 135 2.83 10.81 10.64
CA HIS A 135 2.05 10.68 9.43
C HIS A 135 2.10 11.96 8.58
N GLU A 136 2.13 11.74 7.32
CA GLU A 136 1.99 12.77 6.30
C GLU A 136 0.64 12.50 5.61
N PRO A 137 -0.49 13.10 6.10
CA PRO A 137 -1.84 12.71 5.68
C PRO A 137 -2.02 12.82 4.17
N TYR A 138 -1.34 13.79 3.55
CA TYR A 138 -1.36 13.97 2.09
C TYR A 138 -0.86 12.74 1.31
N ARG A 139 -0.08 11.85 1.92
CA ARG A 139 0.37 10.61 1.27
C ARG A 139 -0.74 9.58 1.11
N TYR A 140 -1.74 9.66 1.97
CA TYR A 140 -2.78 8.64 2.08
C TYR A 140 -4.09 9.03 1.42
N HIS A 141 -4.25 10.28 0.93
CA HIS A 141 -5.51 10.73 0.32
C HIS A 141 -5.96 9.82 -0.83
N GLN A 142 -5.03 9.35 -1.66
CA GLN A 142 -5.34 8.39 -2.71
C GLN A 142 -5.87 7.08 -2.13
N THR A 143 -5.23 6.55 -1.10
CA THR A 143 -5.68 5.32 -0.42
C THR A 143 -7.03 5.54 0.27
N CYS A 144 -7.25 6.70 0.90
CA CYS A 144 -8.54 7.05 1.49
C CYS A 144 -9.67 7.08 0.45
N VAL A 145 -9.43 7.63 -0.75
CA VAL A 145 -10.42 7.58 -1.84
C VAL A 145 -10.77 6.14 -2.20
N LEU A 146 -9.76 5.29 -2.38
CA LEU A 146 -9.96 3.89 -2.76
C LEU A 146 -10.67 3.10 -1.64
N ASP A 147 -10.32 3.36 -0.38
CA ASP A 147 -10.97 2.79 0.77
C ASP A 147 -12.46 3.13 0.81
N ARG A 148 -12.82 4.42 0.66
CA ARG A 148 -14.21 4.86 0.61
C ARG A 148 -14.98 4.25 -0.55
N ILE A 149 -14.37 4.14 -1.73
CA ILE A 149 -15.02 3.47 -2.88
C ILE A 149 -15.26 1.98 -2.56
N CYS A 150 -14.28 1.28 -2.01
CA CYS A 150 -14.41 -0.13 -1.63
C CYS A 150 -15.45 -0.36 -0.54
N ALA A 151 -15.63 0.60 0.38
CA ALA A 151 -16.67 0.60 1.40
C ALA A 151 -18.07 0.98 0.87
N GLY A 152 -18.19 1.38 -0.41
CA GLY A 152 -19.44 1.86 -1.01
C GLY A 152 -19.76 3.32 -0.72
N ASP A 153 -18.92 4.03 0.02
CA ASP A 153 -19.09 5.46 0.35
C ASP A 153 -18.55 6.36 -0.76
N ARG A 154 -19.28 6.37 -1.86
CA ARG A 154 -18.92 7.13 -3.07
C ARG A 154 -18.95 8.64 -2.84
N GLN A 155 -19.82 9.11 -1.96
CA GLN A 155 -19.94 10.55 -1.65
C GLN A 155 -18.69 11.03 -0.94
N ALA A 156 -18.21 10.34 0.10
CA ALA A 156 -16.98 10.69 0.77
C ALA A 156 -15.77 10.62 -0.17
N ALA A 157 -15.68 9.57 -1.03
CA ALA A 157 -14.63 9.48 -2.03
C ALA A 157 -14.62 10.69 -2.97
N GLN A 158 -15.80 11.11 -3.44
CA GLN A 158 -15.95 12.26 -4.34
C GLN A 158 -15.60 13.59 -3.66
N MET A 159 -15.92 13.74 -2.36
CA MET A 159 -15.53 14.91 -1.57
C MET A 159 -14.01 14.99 -1.45
N ILE A 160 -13.32 13.93 -1.05
CA ILE A 160 -11.85 13.90 -0.96
C ILE A 160 -11.21 14.29 -2.30
N CYS A 161 -11.68 13.71 -3.41
CA CYS A 161 -11.19 14.06 -4.75
C CYS A 161 -11.39 15.55 -5.05
N SER A 162 -12.56 16.11 -4.70
CA SER A 162 -12.88 17.51 -4.98
C SER A 162 -12.02 18.45 -4.13
N ASP A 163 -11.81 18.14 -2.85
CA ASP A 163 -11.01 18.93 -1.92
C ASP A 163 -9.53 18.95 -2.31
N VAL A 164 -8.98 17.79 -2.77
CA VAL A 164 -7.61 17.73 -3.32
C VAL A 164 -7.51 18.59 -4.60
N LEU A 165 -8.46 18.46 -5.52
CA LEU A 165 -8.42 19.19 -6.79
C LEU A 165 -8.65 20.70 -6.61
N ALA A 166 -9.37 21.11 -5.56
CA ALA A 166 -9.55 22.49 -5.18
C ALA A 166 -8.38 23.07 -4.36
N GLY A 167 -7.40 22.23 -3.97
CA GLY A 167 -6.29 22.63 -3.11
C GLY A 167 -6.66 22.81 -1.63
N ALA A 168 -7.85 22.35 -1.23
CA ALA A 168 -8.27 22.35 0.17
C ALA A 168 -7.56 21.26 1.00
N LEU A 169 -7.16 20.16 0.35
CA LEU A 169 -6.32 19.14 0.91
C LEU A 169 -4.98 19.09 0.15
N ASP A 170 -3.86 19.19 0.88
CA ASP A 170 -2.53 19.03 0.29
C ASP A 170 -2.33 17.57 -0.15
N CYS A 171 -1.89 17.37 -1.38
CA CYS A 171 -1.52 16.06 -1.92
C CYS A 171 -0.24 16.17 -2.73
N ARG A 172 0.88 15.72 -2.17
CA ARG A 172 2.20 15.81 -2.82
C ARG A 172 2.52 14.61 -3.72
N ILE A 173 1.79 13.51 -3.57
CA ILE A 173 1.98 12.29 -4.37
C ILE A 173 0.71 12.05 -5.16
N THR A 174 0.76 12.33 -6.46
CA THR A 174 -0.30 11.99 -7.39
C THR A 174 0.24 11.05 -8.46
N LEU A 175 -0.51 10.01 -8.74
CA LEU A 175 -0.29 9.18 -9.92
C LEU A 175 -1.13 9.75 -11.06
N SER A 176 -0.62 9.66 -12.28
CA SER A 176 -1.33 10.12 -13.46
C SER A 176 -1.30 9.08 -14.57
N ALA A 177 -2.33 9.09 -15.40
CA ALA A 177 -2.44 8.24 -16.57
C ALA A 177 -3.27 8.94 -17.66
N ILE A 178 -3.27 8.33 -18.85
CA ILE A 178 -4.08 8.77 -19.98
C ILE A 178 -5.37 7.96 -19.99
N ASP A 179 -6.51 8.60 -19.82
CA ASP A 179 -7.81 7.94 -20.01
C ASP A 179 -8.04 7.70 -21.51
N LYS A 180 -8.01 6.41 -21.90
CA LYS A 180 -8.18 5.99 -23.30
C LYS A 180 -9.57 6.32 -23.87
N GLN A 181 -10.56 6.59 -23.04
CA GLN A 181 -11.93 6.96 -23.43
C GLN A 181 -12.12 8.47 -23.62
N MET A 182 -11.14 9.29 -23.18
CA MET A 182 -11.19 10.73 -23.39
C MET A 182 -10.94 11.07 -24.87
N PRO A 183 -11.63 12.11 -25.39
CA PRO A 183 -11.39 12.60 -26.75
C PRO A 183 -9.95 13.14 -26.88
N LEU A 184 -9.47 13.15 -28.11
CA LEU A 184 -8.21 13.83 -28.44
C LEU A 184 -8.41 15.35 -28.34
N ASP A 185 -7.39 16.02 -27.85
CA ASP A 185 -7.33 17.50 -27.89
C ASP A 185 -7.05 18.02 -29.31
N ALA A 186 -6.98 19.33 -29.47
CA ALA A 186 -6.70 19.99 -30.76
C ALA A 186 -5.32 19.60 -31.37
N THR A 187 -4.42 19.02 -30.55
CA THR A 187 -3.09 18.53 -31.01
C THR A 187 -3.09 17.03 -31.36
N GLY A 188 -4.24 16.37 -31.25
CA GLY A 188 -4.38 14.92 -31.48
C GLY A 188 -3.87 14.07 -30.31
N ARG A 189 -3.76 14.63 -29.11
CA ARG A 189 -3.31 13.93 -27.91
C ARG A 189 -4.44 13.81 -26.89
N ARG A 190 -4.39 12.79 -26.07
CA ARG A 190 -5.25 12.68 -24.87
C ARG A 190 -4.58 13.37 -23.69
N PRO A 191 -5.35 14.09 -22.85
CA PRO A 191 -4.81 14.71 -21.66
C PRO A 191 -4.30 13.63 -20.68
N SER A 192 -3.18 13.90 -20.04
CA SER A 192 -2.75 13.15 -18.86
C SER A 192 -3.48 13.70 -17.66
N LEU A 193 -4.25 12.85 -16.98
CA LEU A 193 -5.03 13.21 -15.80
C LEU A 193 -4.34 12.66 -14.56
N ASN A 194 -4.43 13.37 -13.45
CA ASN A 194 -3.99 12.86 -12.17
C ASN A 194 -4.98 11.83 -11.61
N PHE A 195 -4.58 11.10 -10.57
CA PHE A 195 -5.41 10.07 -9.97
C PHE A 195 -6.80 10.59 -9.56
N PHE A 196 -6.90 11.78 -8.95
CA PHE A 196 -8.16 12.29 -8.42
C PHE A 196 -9.14 12.69 -9.54
N GLU A 197 -8.62 13.21 -10.64
CA GLU A 197 -9.42 13.46 -11.86
C GLU A 197 -9.94 12.15 -12.44
N LEU A 198 -9.08 11.15 -12.55
CA LEU A 198 -9.47 9.82 -13.04
C LEU A 198 -10.47 9.13 -12.10
N ALA A 199 -10.29 9.24 -10.77
CA ALA A 199 -11.22 8.68 -9.79
C ALA A 199 -12.61 9.35 -9.87
N LYS A 200 -12.70 10.66 -10.08
CA LYS A 200 -13.99 11.34 -10.33
C LYS A 200 -14.67 10.84 -11.59
N ILE A 201 -13.91 10.67 -12.68
CA ILE A 201 -14.44 10.09 -13.93
C ILE A 201 -14.90 8.66 -13.69
N TRP A 202 -14.12 7.85 -13.00
CA TRP A 202 -14.48 6.47 -12.66
C TRP A 202 -15.77 6.43 -11.84
N LEU A 203 -15.88 7.26 -10.80
CA LEU A 203 -17.07 7.39 -9.95
C LEU A 203 -18.32 7.80 -10.74
N SER A 204 -18.19 8.62 -11.78
CA SER A 204 -19.33 9.05 -12.61
C SER A 204 -19.81 7.97 -13.59
N ARG A 205 -18.97 6.99 -13.93
CA ARG A 205 -19.27 5.93 -14.91
C ARG A 205 -19.80 4.65 -14.26
N ASN A 206 -19.49 4.41 -13.00
CA ASN A 206 -19.85 3.21 -12.26
C ASN A 206 -20.79 3.51 -11.10
#